data_a8a0c5d814f906fd1e71b071be0b028a
#
_entry.id   a8a0c5d814f906fd1e71b071be0b028a
#
_cell.length_a   1.000
_cell.length_b   1.000
_cell.length_c   1.000
_cell.angle_alpha   90.00
_cell.angle_beta   90.00
_cell.angle_gamma   90.00
#
_symmetry.space_group_name_H-M   'P 1'
#
loop_
_entity.id
_entity.type
_entity.pdbx_description
1 polymer ?
#
loop_
_entity_poly.entity_id
_entity_poly.type
_entity_poly.pdbx_seq_one_letter_code
_entity_poly.pdbx_strand_id
1 'polypeptide(L)'
;MLRWLILSLLLIPLFARAADDEAAVRATFAAYKAAVLARQGERAADHVTAGTLREYARYRELALAAPRTALEALPMTERLQVLIIRARVPAADLRAMDGRRVFTHAVDRGWIGREGVERSELGTVQVGGDHAAARLKIGATELPIDFEFEREPGGWRFNLIPLTTMSEDVFKQLARQNGVSENEMVMTLLRGLSETPVDERLWDPPAR
;
A
#
# COMPACT_ATOMS: atom_id res chain seq x y z
N MET A 1 -10.27 -28.20 -50.67
CA MET A 1 -9.27 -28.09 -49.62
C MET A 1 -8.99 -26.61 -49.33
N LEU A 2 -9.96 -25.86 -48.75
CA LEU A 2 -9.77 -24.42 -48.48
C LEU A 2 -10.64 -23.97 -47.28
N ARG A 3 -10.46 -24.60 -46.12
CA ARG A 3 -11.26 -24.25 -44.92
C ARG A 3 -10.48 -24.14 -43.62
N TRP A 4 -9.13 -24.13 -43.64
CA TRP A 4 -8.28 -24.16 -42.45
C TRP A 4 -7.39 -22.91 -42.25
N LEU A 5 -7.55 -21.85 -43.04
CA LEU A 5 -6.68 -20.65 -42.99
C LEU A 5 -7.32 -19.43 -42.30
N ILE A 6 -8.55 -19.51 -41.76
CA ILE A 6 -9.23 -18.32 -41.20
C ILE A 6 -9.16 -18.25 -39.66
N LEU A 7 -8.66 -19.27 -38.96
CA LEU A 7 -8.67 -19.31 -37.50
C LEU A 7 -7.43 -18.66 -36.85
N SER A 8 -6.41 -18.35 -37.63
CA SER A 8 -5.14 -17.82 -37.07
C SER A 8 -5.08 -16.28 -36.94
N LEU A 9 -6.05 -15.56 -37.52
CA LEU A 9 -5.98 -14.08 -37.57
C LEU A 9 -6.65 -13.37 -36.39
N LEU A 10 -7.43 -14.08 -35.55
CA LEU A 10 -8.14 -13.47 -34.40
C LEU A 10 -7.37 -13.51 -33.08
N LEU A 11 -6.27 -14.26 -32.99
CA LEU A 11 -5.49 -14.40 -31.75
C LEU A 11 -4.38 -13.31 -31.60
N ILE A 12 -3.93 -12.72 -32.71
CA ILE A 12 -2.85 -11.73 -32.72
C ILE A 12 -3.18 -10.46 -31.90
N PRO A 13 -4.39 -9.87 -31.99
CA PRO A 13 -4.69 -8.65 -31.20
C PRO A 13 -4.79 -8.90 -29.68
N LEU A 14 -5.08 -10.12 -29.26
CA LEU A 14 -5.20 -10.43 -27.83
C LEU A 14 -3.83 -10.54 -27.16
N PHE A 15 -2.85 -11.14 -27.82
CA PHE A 15 -1.48 -11.22 -27.31
C PHE A 15 -0.75 -9.86 -27.33
N ALA A 16 -1.01 -9.05 -28.34
CA ALA A 16 -0.44 -7.69 -28.40
C ALA A 16 -0.96 -6.83 -27.25
N ARG A 17 -2.25 -6.88 -26.95
CA ARG A 17 -2.86 -6.14 -25.84
C ARG A 17 -2.33 -6.60 -24.48
N ALA A 18 -2.15 -7.89 -24.26
CA ALA A 18 -1.60 -8.42 -23.01
C ALA A 18 -0.16 -7.97 -22.77
N ALA A 19 0.66 -7.93 -23.82
CA ALA A 19 2.04 -7.43 -23.75
C ALA A 19 2.09 -5.91 -23.46
N ASP A 20 1.19 -5.14 -24.08
CA ASP A 20 1.07 -3.70 -23.82
C ASP A 20 0.61 -3.43 -22.38
N ASP A 21 -0.31 -4.24 -21.86
CA ASP A 21 -0.80 -4.14 -20.50
C ASP A 21 0.28 -4.51 -19.48
N GLU A 22 1.07 -5.57 -19.71
CA GLU A 22 2.22 -5.90 -18.86
C GLU A 22 3.24 -4.76 -18.83
N ALA A 23 3.57 -4.19 -19.98
CA ALA A 23 4.49 -3.05 -20.06
C ALA A 23 3.94 -1.83 -19.29
N ALA A 24 2.64 -1.56 -19.37
CA ALA A 24 1.99 -0.47 -18.65
C ALA A 24 1.97 -0.70 -17.13
N VAL A 25 1.74 -1.93 -16.65
CA VAL A 25 1.85 -2.30 -15.23
C VAL A 25 3.27 -2.06 -14.71
N ARG A 26 4.29 -2.52 -15.45
CA ARG A 26 5.70 -2.29 -15.10
C ARG A 26 6.05 -0.81 -15.06
N ALA A 27 5.57 -0.03 -16.03
CA ALA A 27 5.79 1.42 -16.07
C ALA A 27 5.13 2.14 -14.88
N THR A 28 3.90 1.74 -14.51
CA THR A 28 3.19 2.28 -13.34
C THR A 28 3.98 2.04 -12.06
N PHE A 29 4.46 0.81 -11.84
CA PHE A 29 5.26 0.50 -10.66
C PHE A 29 6.59 1.27 -10.64
N ALA A 30 7.27 1.34 -11.76
CA ALA A 30 8.54 2.08 -11.88
C ALA A 30 8.34 3.57 -11.56
N ALA A 31 7.27 4.18 -12.05
CA ALA A 31 6.93 5.57 -11.78
C ALA A 31 6.56 5.80 -10.30
N TYR A 32 5.74 4.92 -9.72
CA TYR A 32 5.44 4.92 -8.29
C TYR A 32 6.71 4.84 -7.45
N LYS A 33 7.54 3.83 -7.71
CA LYS A 33 8.82 3.62 -7.01
C LYS A 33 9.72 4.85 -7.09
N ALA A 34 9.91 5.41 -8.29
CA ALA A 34 10.72 6.61 -8.48
C ALA A 34 10.17 7.81 -7.69
N ALA A 35 8.86 8.01 -7.68
CA ALA A 35 8.22 9.09 -6.94
C ALA A 35 8.38 8.93 -5.42
N VAL A 36 8.20 7.71 -4.89
CA VAL A 36 8.42 7.42 -3.45
C VAL A 36 9.88 7.67 -3.05
N LEU A 37 10.84 7.16 -3.83
CA LEU A 37 12.27 7.34 -3.55
C LEU A 37 12.69 8.81 -3.61
N ALA A 38 12.07 9.59 -4.48
CA ALA A 38 12.28 11.03 -4.61
C ALA A 38 11.46 11.89 -3.63
N ARG A 39 10.63 11.27 -2.75
CA ARG A 39 9.71 11.95 -1.84
C ARG A 39 8.77 12.92 -2.55
N GLN A 40 8.21 12.49 -3.67
CA GLN A 40 7.27 13.25 -4.50
C GLN A 40 5.85 12.70 -4.33
N GLY A 41 5.21 13.03 -3.20
CA GLY A 41 3.94 12.44 -2.78
C GLY A 41 2.81 12.59 -3.79
N GLU A 42 2.65 13.76 -4.40
CA GLU A 42 1.62 13.97 -5.43
C GLU A 42 1.83 13.04 -6.63
N ARG A 43 3.06 12.91 -7.10
CA ARG A 43 3.38 11.97 -8.19
C ARG A 43 3.16 10.52 -7.80
N ALA A 44 3.53 10.14 -6.57
CA ALA A 44 3.26 8.78 -6.08
C ALA A 44 1.74 8.49 -6.03
N ALA A 45 0.94 9.46 -5.58
CA ALA A 45 -0.51 9.36 -5.51
C ALA A 45 -1.18 9.20 -6.89
N ASP A 46 -0.58 9.70 -7.97
CA ASP A 46 -1.07 9.49 -9.34
C ASP A 46 -0.92 8.04 -9.82
N HIS A 47 -0.14 7.22 -9.14
CA HIS A 47 0.15 5.84 -9.52
C HIS A 47 -0.49 4.80 -8.61
N VAL A 48 -1.24 5.20 -7.57
CA VAL A 48 -1.99 4.28 -6.71
C VAL A 48 -3.48 4.32 -7.01
N THR A 49 -4.20 3.25 -6.64
CA THR A 49 -5.64 3.15 -6.87
C THR A 49 -6.43 4.18 -6.06
N ALA A 50 -7.57 4.58 -6.58
CA ALA A 50 -8.56 5.37 -5.82
C ALA A 50 -8.98 4.63 -4.54
N GLY A 51 -9.01 3.29 -4.55
CA GLY A 51 -9.22 2.45 -3.37
C GLY A 51 -8.19 2.71 -2.29
N THR A 52 -6.90 2.72 -2.64
CA THR A 52 -5.81 3.06 -1.72
C THR A 52 -6.01 4.44 -1.10
N LEU A 53 -6.34 5.47 -1.90
CA LEU A 53 -6.54 6.82 -1.37
C LEU A 53 -7.78 6.94 -0.45
N ARG A 54 -8.86 6.18 -0.74
CA ARG A 54 -10.02 6.08 0.16
C ARG A 54 -9.66 5.41 1.49
N GLU A 55 -8.78 4.42 1.47
CA GLU A 55 -8.30 3.77 2.68
C GLU A 55 -7.51 4.75 3.57
N TYR A 56 -6.67 5.59 2.99
CA TYR A 56 -5.99 6.67 3.74
C TYR A 56 -6.98 7.71 4.28
N ALA A 57 -8.09 7.99 3.57
CA ALA A 57 -9.17 8.82 4.12
C ALA A 57 -9.83 8.16 5.35
N ARG A 58 -10.05 6.84 5.31
CA ARG A 58 -10.57 6.07 6.45
C ARG A 58 -9.60 6.10 7.64
N TYR A 59 -8.31 5.89 7.42
CA TYR A 59 -7.30 5.99 8.49
C TYR A 59 -7.27 7.39 9.11
N ARG A 60 -7.44 8.44 8.31
CA ARG A 60 -7.56 9.82 8.80
C ARG A 60 -8.77 9.98 9.74
N GLU A 61 -9.95 9.52 9.34
CA GLU A 61 -11.15 9.60 10.18
C GLU A 61 -10.96 8.83 11.50
N LEU A 62 -10.41 7.63 11.44
CA LEU A 62 -10.09 6.84 12.64
C LEU A 62 -9.06 7.56 13.53
N ALA A 63 -8.05 8.16 12.96
CA ALA A 63 -7.04 8.90 13.71
C ALA A 63 -7.62 10.14 14.42
N LEU A 64 -8.61 10.80 13.85
CA LEU A 64 -9.24 11.98 14.43
C LEU A 64 -10.30 11.65 15.48
N ALA A 65 -11.02 10.50 15.34
CA ALA A 65 -12.26 10.31 16.11
C ALA A 65 -12.38 8.96 16.82
N ALA A 66 -11.65 7.93 16.43
CA ALA A 66 -11.86 6.59 16.97
C ALA A 66 -11.37 6.48 18.42
N PRO A 67 -12.23 6.07 19.38
CA PRO A 67 -11.79 5.76 20.75
C PRO A 67 -10.95 4.48 20.76
N ARG A 68 -10.19 4.27 21.84
CA ARG A 68 -9.33 3.10 22.03
C ARG A 68 -10.03 1.78 21.70
N THR A 69 -11.23 1.57 22.23
CA THR A 69 -11.99 0.33 22.01
C THR A 69 -12.31 0.05 20.55
N ALA A 70 -12.54 1.10 19.75
CA ALA A 70 -12.76 0.95 18.31
C ALA A 70 -11.46 0.60 17.57
N LEU A 71 -10.32 1.17 17.99
CA LEU A 71 -9.01 0.83 17.41
C LEU A 71 -8.62 -0.62 17.76
N GLU A 72 -8.83 -1.06 18.99
CA GLU A 72 -8.52 -2.42 19.43
C GLU A 72 -9.31 -3.50 18.68
N ALA A 73 -10.45 -3.15 18.10
CA ALA A 73 -11.25 -4.04 17.26
C ALA A 73 -10.75 -4.15 15.81
N LEU A 74 -9.83 -3.28 15.37
CA LEU A 74 -9.27 -3.31 14.03
C LEU A 74 -8.18 -4.39 13.90
N PRO A 75 -7.83 -4.82 12.68
CA PRO A 75 -6.60 -5.55 12.41
C PRO A 75 -5.38 -4.81 12.98
N MET A 76 -4.36 -5.55 13.39
CA MET A 76 -3.16 -5.02 14.04
C MET A 76 -2.40 -4.02 13.12
N THR A 77 -2.33 -4.33 11.82
CA THR A 77 -1.73 -3.45 10.82
C THR A 77 -2.47 -2.12 10.67
N GLU A 78 -3.80 -2.14 10.73
CA GLU A 78 -4.61 -0.93 10.66
C GLU A 78 -4.47 -0.08 11.94
N ARG A 79 -4.46 -0.74 13.12
CA ARG A 79 -4.13 -0.06 14.39
C ARG A 79 -2.81 0.68 14.30
N LEU A 80 -1.78 0.01 13.78
CA LEU A 80 -0.45 0.60 13.61
C LEU A 80 -0.50 1.81 12.68
N GLN A 81 -1.19 1.73 11.53
CA GLN A 81 -1.31 2.86 10.61
C GLN A 81 -2.00 4.07 11.26
N VAL A 82 -3.10 3.85 11.96
CA VAL A 82 -3.83 4.92 12.66
C VAL A 82 -2.95 5.57 13.73
N LEU A 83 -2.23 4.77 14.52
CA LEU A 83 -1.36 5.28 15.58
C LEU A 83 -0.12 5.99 15.02
N ILE A 84 0.44 5.55 13.89
CA ILE A 84 1.49 6.28 13.17
C ILE A 84 1.00 7.67 12.77
N ILE A 85 -0.20 7.77 12.21
CA ILE A 85 -0.80 9.06 11.83
C ILE A 85 -0.98 9.94 13.08
N ARG A 86 -1.52 9.42 14.18
CA ARG A 86 -1.68 10.17 15.43
C ARG A 86 -0.36 10.66 16.03
N ALA A 87 0.68 9.83 15.93
CA ALA A 87 2.00 10.16 16.49
C ALA A 87 2.73 11.22 15.67
N ARG A 88 2.47 11.31 14.36
CA ARG A 88 3.32 12.08 13.45
C ARG A 88 2.62 13.29 12.82
N VAL A 89 1.29 13.34 12.83
CA VAL A 89 0.52 14.44 12.22
C VAL A 89 -0.24 15.19 13.30
N PRO A 90 0.05 16.48 13.51
CA PRO A 90 -0.75 17.31 14.40
C PRO A 90 -2.24 17.25 14.00
N ALA A 91 -3.14 17.13 14.97
CA ALA A 91 -4.56 16.98 14.70
C ALA A 91 -5.16 18.14 13.89
N ALA A 92 -4.65 19.36 14.09
CA ALA A 92 -5.07 20.53 13.32
C ALA A 92 -4.74 20.37 11.83
N ASP A 93 -3.54 19.92 11.51
CA ASP A 93 -3.10 19.69 10.13
C ASP A 93 -3.88 18.52 9.51
N LEU A 94 -4.08 17.44 10.28
CA LEU A 94 -4.83 16.27 9.82
C LEU A 94 -6.29 16.60 9.47
N ARG A 95 -6.93 17.52 10.20
CA ARG A 95 -8.29 17.98 9.89
C ARG A 95 -8.38 18.67 8.53
N ALA A 96 -7.32 19.33 8.08
CA ALA A 96 -7.25 20.03 6.80
C ALA A 96 -6.87 19.11 5.61
N MET A 97 -6.55 17.86 5.87
CA MET A 97 -6.16 16.87 4.84
C MET A 97 -7.36 16.04 4.39
N ASP A 98 -7.38 15.62 3.14
CA ASP A 98 -8.15 14.49 2.63
C ASP A 98 -7.26 13.22 2.58
N GLY A 99 -7.81 12.11 2.09
CA GLY A 99 -7.05 10.84 2.00
C GLY A 99 -5.83 10.94 1.10
N ARG A 100 -5.94 11.66 -0.03
CA ARG A 100 -4.81 11.91 -0.94
C ARG A 100 -3.71 12.69 -0.22
N ARG A 101 -4.08 13.74 0.51
CA ARG A 101 -3.11 14.57 1.26
C ARG A 101 -2.44 13.80 2.38
N VAL A 102 -3.14 12.90 3.07
CA VAL A 102 -2.51 12.02 4.08
C VAL A 102 -1.49 11.08 3.43
N PHE A 103 -1.85 10.46 2.30
CA PHE A 103 -0.92 9.62 1.55
C PHE A 103 0.30 10.41 1.05
N THR A 104 0.09 11.56 0.39
CA THR A 104 1.18 12.40 -0.12
C THR A 104 2.09 12.86 0.99
N HIS A 105 1.52 13.26 2.14
CA HIS A 105 2.29 13.66 3.31
C HIS A 105 3.19 12.50 3.83
N ALA A 106 2.68 11.27 3.87
CA ALA A 106 3.45 10.10 4.26
C ALA A 106 4.64 9.83 3.32
N VAL A 107 4.44 9.99 2.00
CA VAL A 107 5.51 9.86 1.01
C VAL A 107 6.54 10.98 1.17
N ASP A 108 6.11 12.24 1.23
CA ASP A 108 6.98 13.41 1.32
C ASP A 108 7.86 13.38 2.58
N ARG A 109 7.30 12.84 3.69
CA ARG A 109 8.04 12.64 4.95
C ARG A 109 8.88 11.37 4.98
N GLY A 110 8.81 10.52 3.94
CA GLY A 110 9.58 9.28 3.87
C GLY A 110 9.10 8.20 4.85
N TRP A 111 7.83 8.23 5.26
CA TRP A 111 7.26 7.22 6.19
C TRP A 111 6.96 5.89 5.48
N ILE A 112 6.81 5.90 4.17
CA ILE A 112 6.78 4.67 3.39
C ILE A 112 8.19 4.13 3.33
N GLY A 113 8.39 2.90 3.78
CA GLY A 113 9.70 2.27 3.97
C GLY A 113 10.57 2.31 2.71
N ARG A 114 11.49 3.27 2.65
CA ARG A 114 12.35 3.52 1.49
C ARG A 114 13.12 2.27 1.08
N GLU A 115 13.73 1.59 2.03
CA GLU A 115 14.57 0.42 1.79
C GLU A 115 13.76 -0.72 1.15
N GLY A 116 12.53 -0.97 1.62
CA GLY A 116 11.64 -1.96 1.04
C GLY A 116 11.29 -1.62 -0.41
N VAL A 117 10.92 -0.38 -0.67
CA VAL A 117 10.56 0.09 -2.03
C VAL A 117 11.78 0.07 -2.97
N GLU A 118 12.96 0.49 -2.49
CA GLU A 118 14.19 0.52 -3.29
C GLU A 118 14.59 -0.86 -3.80
N ARG A 119 14.44 -1.88 -2.96
CA ARG A 119 14.81 -3.28 -3.27
C ARG A 119 13.74 -4.04 -4.05
N SER A 120 12.50 -3.53 -4.10
CA SER A 120 11.38 -4.19 -4.77
C SER A 120 11.46 -4.02 -6.28
N GLU A 121 11.30 -5.12 -7.00
CA GLU A 121 11.13 -5.18 -8.45
C GLU A 121 9.91 -6.04 -8.80
N LEU A 122 9.38 -5.90 -10.00
CA LEU A 122 8.35 -6.80 -10.51
C LEU A 122 9.00 -7.97 -11.24
N GLY A 123 8.71 -9.18 -10.79
CA GLY A 123 8.99 -10.42 -11.48
C GLY A 123 7.93 -10.73 -12.55
N THR A 124 7.40 -11.95 -12.52
CA THR A 124 6.34 -12.41 -13.42
C THR A 124 5.08 -11.57 -13.24
N VAL A 125 4.52 -11.05 -14.33
CA VAL A 125 3.26 -10.29 -14.36
C VAL A 125 2.18 -11.12 -15.03
N GLN A 126 1.01 -11.18 -14.42
CA GLN A 126 -0.18 -11.82 -14.95
C GLN A 126 -1.29 -10.78 -15.08
N VAL A 127 -1.82 -10.60 -16.28
CA VAL A 127 -2.90 -9.65 -16.55
C VAL A 127 -4.20 -10.41 -16.84
N GLY A 128 -5.28 -10.01 -16.15
CA GLY A 128 -6.62 -10.57 -16.34
C GLY A 128 -7.69 -9.48 -16.35
N GLY A 129 -8.07 -9.01 -17.54
CA GLY A 129 -9.06 -7.92 -17.67
C GLY A 129 -8.55 -6.61 -17.10
N ASP A 130 -9.24 -6.07 -16.10
CA ASP A 130 -8.90 -4.81 -15.44
C ASP A 130 -8.06 -5.01 -14.16
N HIS A 131 -7.57 -6.23 -13.90
CA HIS A 131 -6.70 -6.57 -12.79
C HIS A 131 -5.38 -7.16 -13.30
N ALA A 132 -4.31 -6.89 -12.58
CA ALA A 132 -3.03 -7.54 -12.80
C ALA A 132 -2.36 -7.84 -11.47
N ALA A 133 -1.66 -8.98 -11.44
CA ALA A 133 -0.81 -9.37 -10.32
C ALA A 133 0.63 -9.50 -10.80
N ALA A 134 1.57 -8.97 -10.03
CA ALA A 134 2.98 -9.05 -10.32
C ALA A 134 3.74 -9.63 -9.14
N ARG A 135 4.50 -10.69 -9.35
CA ARG A 135 5.32 -11.31 -8.31
C ARG A 135 6.34 -10.30 -7.78
N LEU A 136 6.41 -10.13 -6.46
CA LEU A 136 7.50 -9.34 -5.86
C LEU A 136 8.83 -10.04 -6.09
N LYS A 137 9.81 -9.30 -6.61
CA LYS A 137 11.17 -9.77 -6.80
C LYS A 137 12.14 -8.93 -5.98
N ILE A 138 13.08 -9.58 -5.29
CA ILE A 138 14.18 -8.95 -4.57
C ILE A 138 15.49 -9.57 -5.04
N GLY A 139 16.30 -8.79 -5.73
CA GLY A 139 17.50 -9.30 -6.40
C GLY A 139 17.16 -10.36 -7.45
N ALA A 140 17.70 -11.58 -7.31
CA ALA A 140 17.42 -12.69 -8.24
C ALA A 140 16.20 -13.55 -7.84
N THR A 141 15.56 -13.29 -6.68
CA THR A 141 14.53 -14.17 -6.11
C THR A 141 13.14 -13.57 -6.24
N GLU A 142 12.21 -14.30 -6.86
CA GLU A 142 10.78 -14.01 -6.78
C GLU A 142 10.22 -14.59 -5.47
N LEU A 143 9.51 -13.74 -4.71
CA LEU A 143 8.85 -14.12 -3.47
C LEU A 143 7.39 -14.52 -3.74
N PRO A 144 6.77 -15.36 -2.91
CA PRO A 144 5.35 -15.72 -3.05
C PRO A 144 4.42 -14.60 -2.58
N ILE A 145 4.69 -13.39 -3.04
CA ILE A 145 3.99 -12.14 -2.70
C ILE A 145 3.60 -11.47 -4.02
N ASP A 146 2.33 -11.19 -4.18
CA ASP A 146 1.84 -10.50 -5.37
C ASP A 146 1.57 -9.03 -5.07
N PHE A 147 2.08 -8.17 -5.92
CA PHE A 147 1.70 -6.77 -6.02
C PHE A 147 0.51 -6.68 -6.97
N GLU A 148 -0.57 -6.08 -6.51
CA GLU A 148 -1.81 -5.98 -7.26
C GLU A 148 -1.95 -4.63 -7.96
N PHE A 149 -2.51 -4.67 -9.16
CA PHE A 149 -2.78 -3.49 -9.96
C PHE A 149 -4.21 -3.53 -10.49
N GLU A 150 -4.83 -2.38 -10.59
CA GLU A 150 -6.16 -2.19 -11.14
C GLU A 150 -6.10 -1.19 -12.29
N ARG A 151 -6.90 -1.45 -13.33
CA ARG A 151 -7.09 -0.51 -14.41
C ARG A 151 -8.17 0.49 -14.02
N GLU A 152 -7.80 1.75 -13.94
CA GLU A 152 -8.68 2.87 -13.69
C GLU A 152 -8.72 3.82 -14.90
N PRO A 153 -9.65 4.80 -14.96
CA PRO A 153 -9.57 5.86 -15.95
C PRO A 153 -8.18 6.53 -15.92
N GLY A 154 -7.48 6.50 -17.07
CA GLY A 154 -6.11 7.02 -17.17
C GLY A 154 -5.00 5.97 -17.00
N GLY A 155 -5.31 4.69 -16.90
CA GLY A 155 -4.36 3.58 -16.97
C GLY A 155 -4.27 2.73 -15.71
N TRP A 156 -3.24 1.90 -15.65
CA TRP A 156 -2.98 1.03 -14.52
C TRP A 156 -2.60 1.79 -13.25
N ARG A 157 -3.03 1.29 -12.08
CA ARG A 157 -2.74 1.84 -10.76
C ARG A 157 -2.32 0.73 -9.80
N PHE A 158 -1.38 1.02 -8.92
CA PHE A 158 -0.89 0.09 -7.91
C PHE A 158 -1.83 0.08 -6.70
N ASN A 159 -2.36 -1.09 -6.33
CA ASN A 159 -3.20 -1.28 -5.16
C ASN A 159 -2.34 -1.65 -3.95
N LEU A 160 -2.27 -0.76 -2.96
CA LEU A 160 -1.47 -0.97 -1.74
C LEU A 160 -2.25 -1.72 -0.64
N ILE A 161 -3.57 -1.87 -0.75
CA ILE A 161 -4.40 -2.46 0.32
C ILE A 161 -3.99 -3.91 0.64
N PRO A 162 -3.74 -4.81 -0.36
CA PRO A 162 -3.35 -6.18 -0.07
C PRO A 162 -2.05 -6.30 0.72
N LEU A 163 -1.12 -5.35 0.59
CA LEU A 163 0.14 -5.36 1.34
C LEU A 163 -0.07 -5.19 2.85
N THR A 164 -1.08 -4.45 3.26
CA THR A 164 -1.42 -4.30 4.70
C THR A 164 -1.98 -5.60 5.26
N THR A 165 -2.86 -6.28 4.52
CA THR A 165 -3.45 -7.55 4.92
C THR A 165 -2.40 -8.66 5.05
N MET A 166 -1.46 -8.73 4.12
CA MET A 166 -0.37 -9.73 4.16
C MET A 166 0.54 -9.56 5.38
N SER A 167 0.76 -8.34 5.82
CA SER A 167 1.60 -8.06 6.99
C SER A 167 0.93 -8.45 8.31
N GLU A 168 -0.40 -8.60 8.32
CA GLU A 168 -1.17 -8.90 9.53
C GLU A 168 -0.76 -10.22 10.18
N ASP A 169 -0.69 -11.31 9.39
CA ASP A 169 -0.31 -12.62 9.91
C ASP A 169 1.13 -12.65 10.41
N VAL A 170 2.04 -11.95 9.72
CA VAL A 170 3.44 -11.82 10.13
C VAL A 170 3.53 -11.13 11.50
N PHE A 171 2.83 -10.01 11.69
CA PHE A 171 2.84 -9.28 12.96
C PHE A 171 2.17 -10.06 14.10
N LYS A 172 1.05 -10.74 13.83
CA LYS A 172 0.42 -11.65 14.81
C LYS A 172 1.34 -12.79 15.23
N GLN A 173 2.04 -13.38 14.27
CA GLN A 173 3.02 -14.43 14.57
C GLN A 173 4.18 -13.88 15.41
N LEU A 174 4.67 -12.68 15.09
CA LEU A 174 5.74 -12.02 15.85
C LEU A 174 5.29 -11.73 17.29
N ALA A 175 4.07 -11.25 17.51
CA ALA A 175 3.50 -11.04 18.84
C ALA A 175 3.48 -12.35 19.65
N ARG A 176 2.97 -13.44 19.05
CA ARG A 176 2.94 -14.76 19.69
C ARG A 176 4.35 -15.28 20.05
N GLN A 177 5.31 -15.15 19.14
CA GLN A 177 6.69 -15.59 19.37
C GLN A 177 7.38 -14.83 20.50
N ASN A 178 7.04 -13.56 20.69
CA ASN A 178 7.58 -12.72 21.76
C ASN A 178 6.76 -12.79 23.06
N GLY A 179 5.66 -13.56 23.09
CA GLY A 179 4.82 -13.70 24.28
C GLY A 179 4.12 -12.41 24.71
N VAL A 180 3.86 -11.50 23.78
CA VAL A 180 3.20 -10.20 24.03
C VAL A 180 1.83 -10.14 23.35
N SER A 181 0.94 -9.27 23.86
CA SER A 181 -0.33 -8.99 23.21
C SER A 181 -0.12 -8.24 21.88
N GLU A 182 -1.14 -8.28 21.01
CA GLU A 182 -1.11 -7.53 19.74
C GLU A 182 -0.95 -6.02 19.99
N ASN A 183 -1.60 -5.47 21.01
CA ASN A 183 -1.48 -4.05 21.35
C ASN A 183 -0.07 -3.67 21.83
N GLU A 184 0.56 -4.52 22.63
CA GLU A 184 1.96 -4.31 23.04
C GLU A 184 2.92 -4.40 21.86
N MET A 185 2.66 -5.32 20.93
CA MET A 185 3.45 -5.40 19.69
C MET A 185 3.27 -4.16 18.82
N VAL A 186 2.04 -3.66 18.64
CA VAL A 186 1.77 -2.40 17.92
C VAL A 186 2.54 -1.24 18.54
N MET A 187 2.50 -1.11 19.89
CA MET A 187 3.23 -0.05 20.57
C MET A 187 4.76 -0.22 20.44
N THR A 188 5.26 -1.45 20.43
CA THR A 188 6.68 -1.75 20.23
C THR A 188 7.12 -1.36 18.82
N LEU A 189 6.35 -1.74 17.81
CA LEU A 189 6.61 -1.34 16.42
C LEU A 189 6.56 0.18 16.24
N LEU A 190 5.54 0.81 16.84
CA LEU A 190 5.38 2.26 16.78
C LEU A 190 6.57 3.00 17.41
N ARG A 191 7.07 2.54 18.56
CA ARG A 191 8.28 3.10 19.20
C ARG A 191 9.51 2.95 18.32
N GLY A 192 9.67 1.80 17.64
CA GLY A 192 10.77 1.57 16.70
C GLY A 192 10.71 2.45 15.43
N LEU A 193 9.51 2.90 15.07
CA LEU A 193 9.28 3.76 13.90
C LEU A 193 9.26 5.25 14.24
N SER A 194 9.21 5.63 15.52
CA SER A 194 9.02 7.02 15.97
C SER A 194 10.31 7.63 16.46
N GLU A 195 10.58 8.86 16.01
CA GLU A 195 11.68 9.69 16.50
C GLU A 195 11.32 10.41 17.82
N THR A 196 10.03 10.44 18.17
CA THR A 196 9.50 11.07 19.38
C THR A 196 8.98 10.04 20.37
N PRO A 197 8.94 10.34 21.67
CA PRO A 197 8.36 9.44 22.67
C PRO A 197 6.92 9.07 22.34
N VAL A 198 6.63 7.78 22.38
CA VAL A 198 5.30 7.20 22.13
C VAL A 198 4.73 6.72 23.45
N ASP A 199 3.54 7.16 23.80
CA ASP A 199 2.84 6.76 25.01
C ASP A 199 1.40 6.27 24.76
N GLU A 200 0.77 5.74 25.80
CA GLU A 200 -0.59 5.16 25.74
C GLU A 200 -1.68 6.16 25.35
N ARG A 201 -1.45 7.47 25.48
CA ARG A 201 -2.42 8.51 25.10
C ARG A 201 -2.72 8.52 23.60
N LEU A 202 -1.84 7.92 22.77
CA LEU A 202 -2.08 7.79 21.34
C LEU A 202 -3.26 6.87 21.01
N TRP A 203 -3.69 6.01 21.92
CA TRP A 203 -4.89 5.20 21.74
C TRP A 203 -6.18 6.01 21.79
N ASP A 204 -6.16 7.17 22.41
CA ASP A 204 -7.31 8.06 22.51
C ASP A 204 -7.31 9.10 21.39
N PRO A 205 -8.49 9.55 20.91
CA PRO A 205 -8.54 10.58 19.88
C PRO A 205 -7.95 11.89 20.41
N PRO A 206 -7.30 12.68 19.55
CA PRO A 206 -6.75 13.98 19.95
C PRO A 206 -7.87 14.91 20.42
N ALA A 207 -7.56 15.79 21.37
CA ALA A 207 -8.49 16.80 21.86
C ALA A 207 -9.05 17.65 20.69
N ARG A 208 -10.32 18.05 20.80
CA ARG A 208 -11.01 18.85 19.78
C ARG A 208 -10.45 20.26 19.70
#